data_a86bffb2629c0554840c7a75269aeb67
#
_entry.id   a86bffb2629c0554840c7a75269aeb67
#
_cell.length_a   1.000
_cell.length_b   1.000
_cell.length_c   1.000
_cell.angle_alpha   90.00
_cell.angle_beta   90.00
_cell.angle_gamma   90.00
#
_symmetry.space_group_name_H-M   'P 1'
#
loop_
_entity.id
_entity.type
_entity.pdbx_description
1 polymer ?
#
loop_
_entity_poly.entity_id
_entity_poly.type
_entity_poly.pdbx_seq_one_letter_code
_entity_poly.pdbx_strand_id
1 'polypeptide(L)'
;KIGGDLRADKAVYENPSKFYDQVITIDLSTLEPQVSGPFSPDADMNLSEMKENVKKKGLSDKIEAVLIGSCTNSSYEDISRAASIAQQALDHGIAVKCPMFLSPGSNLVKATMDRDGLTQVFQKLGVTVLANACGPCVGMWNRKNNPKRKNTIVHGFNRNFRKRNDGNPLTEAFLVSPDIAVAYALGGRLSFNPMTDTVTGKDGKAVKLEVPHGNELPPKGFARAGTGCHTATFKTKVIRIDPSYDRLRLLDPFPAWNGKDIQGLPLLIKVKGKCTTDHISPAGKWIHYVGNISRISDNTLSVADNAFQPGKLDHVFNQKTGTYDKVSSVAKSYKAANQFSCVVADENYGEGSSREQAAMQPRYLNVQVIIARSFARIHETNLKKQGILALTFANPDDWNKVQEKDRISVVGMKDFKPGKPLTVILSHADGSQDRVQVNHTYTDRQIEWFRYGSSLNMLRAQNQAKAKNA
;
A
#
# COMPACT_ATOMS: atom_id res chain seq x y z
N LYS A 1 -30.00 -12.54 11.96
CA LYS A 1 -30.85 -12.23 10.79
C LYS A 1 -29.99 -11.78 9.61
N ILE A 2 -29.12 -10.80 9.75
CA ILE A 2 -28.24 -10.29 8.68
C ILE A 2 -27.28 -11.35 8.13
N GLY A 3 -26.76 -12.25 8.98
CA GLY A 3 -25.84 -13.30 8.54
C GLY A 3 -26.50 -14.37 7.65
N GLY A 4 -27.81 -14.57 7.77
CA GLY A 4 -28.58 -15.45 6.88
C GLY A 4 -28.76 -14.84 5.50
N ASP A 5 -28.92 -13.51 5.44
CA ASP A 5 -29.14 -12.78 4.18
C ASP A 5 -27.85 -12.63 3.33
N LEU A 6 -26.67 -12.94 3.92
CA LEU A 6 -25.37 -12.90 3.25
C LEU A 6 -24.90 -14.29 2.75
N ARG A 7 -25.68 -15.35 2.97
CA ARG A 7 -25.37 -16.68 2.46
C ARG A 7 -25.89 -16.87 1.05
N ALA A 8 -25.19 -17.68 0.27
CA ALA A 8 -25.69 -18.10 -1.01
C ALA A 8 -26.97 -18.98 -0.83
N ASP A 9 -27.79 -19.04 -1.86
CA ASP A 9 -28.99 -19.88 -1.87
C ASP A 9 -28.63 -21.36 -1.68
N LYS A 10 -29.54 -22.14 -1.07
CA LYS A 10 -29.32 -23.55 -0.80
C LYS A 10 -28.92 -24.37 -2.03
N ALA A 11 -29.53 -24.09 -3.18
CA ALA A 11 -29.22 -24.74 -4.45
C ALA A 11 -27.77 -24.56 -4.89
N VAL A 12 -27.14 -23.43 -4.55
CA VAL A 12 -25.73 -23.13 -4.86
C VAL A 12 -24.80 -24.00 -4.01
N TYR A 13 -25.12 -24.19 -2.71
CA TYR A 13 -24.35 -25.08 -1.84
C TYR A 13 -24.48 -26.56 -2.24
N GLU A 14 -25.66 -26.97 -2.67
CA GLU A 14 -25.92 -28.37 -3.08
C GLU A 14 -25.24 -28.73 -4.40
N ASN A 15 -25.13 -27.78 -5.32
CA ASN A 15 -24.47 -28.00 -6.60
C ASN A 15 -23.79 -26.75 -7.14
N PRO A 16 -22.63 -26.36 -6.58
CA PRO A 16 -21.93 -25.13 -6.95
C PRO A 16 -21.49 -25.12 -8.43
N SER A 17 -21.20 -26.30 -9.02
CA SER A 17 -20.76 -26.42 -10.42
C SER A 17 -21.82 -25.99 -11.44
N LYS A 18 -23.10 -25.89 -11.05
CA LYS A 18 -24.16 -25.32 -11.90
C LYS A 18 -24.15 -23.79 -11.97
N PHE A 19 -23.54 -23.15 -11.01
CA PHE A 19 -23.65 -21.68 -10.81
C PHE A 19 -22.34 -20.95 -10.99
N TYR A 20 -21.20 -21.66 -10.95
CA TYR A 20 -19.86 -21.08 -11.05
C TYR A 20 -19.07 -21.75 -12.17
N ASP A 21 -18.26 -20.97 -12.87
CA ASP A 21 -17.37 -21.44 -13.95
C ASP A 21 -16.24 -22.33 -13.41
N GLN A 22 -15.85 -22.13 -12.16
CA GLN A 22 -14.81 -22.91 -11.48
C GLN A 22 -15.18 -23.13 -10.02
N VAL A 23 -15.00 -24.36 -9.55
CA VAL A 23 -15.13 -24.74 -8.12
C VAL A 23 -13.78 -25.24 -7.63
N ILE A 24 -13.24 -24.59 -6.58
CA ILE A 24 -12.01 -24.98 -5.91
C ILE A 24 -12.37 -25.55 -4.55
N THR A 25 -11.96 -26.79 -4.30
CA THR A 25 -12.16 -27.44 -3.00
C THR A 25 -10.84 -27.45 -2.23
N ILE A 26 -10.85 -26.93 -1.00
CA ILE A 26 -9.71 -26.94 -0.09
C ILE A 26 -10.08 -27.77 1.14
N ASP A 27 -9.32 -28.85 1.37
CA ASP A 27 -9.47 -29.68 2.58
C ASP A 27 -8.66 -29.05 3.71
N LEU A 28 -9.35 -28.46 4.67
CA LEU A 28 -8.71 -27.79 5.81
C LEU A 28 -7.99 -28.78 6.74
N SER A 29 -8.29 -30.08 6.68
CA SER A 29 -7.63 -31.10 7.50
C SER A 29 -6.21 -31.40 7.04
N THR A 30 -5.90 -31.10 5.77
CA THR A 30 -4.57 -31.29 5.15
C THR A 30 -3.77 -30.00 5.06
N LEU A 31 -4.39 -28.87 5.40
CA LEU A 31 -3.75 -27.57 5.31
C LEU A 31 -2.73 -27.39 6.43
N GLU A 32 -1.50 -27.05 6.05
CA GLU A 32 -0.45 -26.71 6.99
C GLU A 32 -0.06 -25.23 6.92
N PRO A 33 0.56 -24.65 7.97
CA PRO A 33 1.06 -23.29 7.94
C PRO A 33 2.09 -23.09 6.82
N GLN A 34 2.04 -21.93 6.19
CA GLN A 34 2.94 -21.57 5.08
C GLN A 34 3.89 -20.44 5.46
N VAL A 35 5.03 -20.40 4.77
CA VAL A 35 6.07 -19.39 4.88
C VAL A 35 6.25 -18.76 3.51
N SER A 36 5.92 -17.48 3.37
CA SER A 36 6.05 -16.77 2.10
C SER A 36 7.31 -15.93 2.07
N GLY A 37 8.14 -16.11 1.05
CA GLY A 37 9.38 -15.36 0.85
C GLY A 37 10.58 -16.21 0.45
N PRO A 38 11.77 -15.59 0.28
CA PRO A 38 12.01 -14.16 0.41
C PRO A 38 11.68 -13.38 -0.86
N PHE A 39 11.60 -12.05 -0.74
CA PHE A 39 11.53 -11.07 -1.83
C PHE A 39 10.26 -11.04 -2.68
N SER A 40 9.36 -12.00 -2.55
CA SER A 40 8.08 -12.04 -3.24
C SER A 40 7.01 -12.66 -2.34
N PRO A 41 5.79 -12.13 -2.33
CA PRO A 41 4.67 -12.79 -1.66
C PRO A 41 4.23 -14.08 -2.38
N ASP A 42 4.61 -14.25 -3.66
CA ASP A 42 4.30 -15.43 -4.45
C ASP A 42 5.33 -16.57 -4.23
N ALA A 43 6.37 -16.32 -3.45
CA ALA A 43 7.37 -17.34 -3.07
C ALA A 43 6.91 -18.14 -1.85
N ASP A 44 5.84 -18.88 -2.03
CA ASP A 44 5.19 -19.65 -0.99
C ASP A 44 5.84 -21.02 -0.78
N MET A 45 5.90 -21.47 0.48
CA MET A 45 6.50 -22.74 0.88
C MET A 45 5.76 -23.32 2.08
N ASN A 46 5.55 -24.61 2.07
CA ASN A 46 5.01 -25.31 3.22
C ASN A 46 5.98 -25.30 4.40
N LEU A 47 5.46 -25.18 5.61
CA LEU A 47 6.28 -25.19 6.82
C LEU A 47 7.10 -26.48 6.96
N SER A 48 6.53 -27.63 6.59
CA SER A 48 7.19 -28.93 6.59
C SER A 48 8.42 -29.01 5.66
N GLU A 49 8.41 -28.23 4.58
CA GLU A 49 9.49 -28.22 3.57
C GLU A 49 10.61 -27.23 3.89
N MET A 50 10.44 -26.36 4.89
CA MET A 50 11.39 -25.27 5.16
C MET A 50 12.80 -25.75 5.44
N LYS A 51 12.97 -26.85 6.16
CA LYS A 51 14.30 -27.42 6.46
C LYS A 51 15.08 -27.81 5.20
N GLU A 52 14.38 -28.36 4.21
CA GLU A 52 14.96 -28.72 2.91
C GLU A 52 15.18 -27.46 2.07
N ASN A 53 14.18 -26.56 2.02
CA ASN A 53 14.25 -25.33 1.24
C ASN A 53 15.38 -24.40 1.69
N VAL A 54 15.67 -24.32 2.98
CA VAL A 54 16.84 -23.59 3.51
C VAL A 54 18.13 -24.07 2.87
N LYS A 55 18.34 -25.38 2.79
CA LYS A 55 19.53 -25.98 2.16
C LYS A 55 19.51 -25.79 0.65
N LYS A 56 18.43 -26.18 -0.02
CA LYS A 56 18.30 -26.18 -1.48
C LYS A 56 18.41 -24.80 -2.10
N LYS A 57 17.81 -23.78 -1.47
CA LYS A 57 17.83 -22.39 -1.93
C LYS A 57 18.98 -21.58 -1.33
N GLY A 58 19.82 -22.17 -0.46
CA GLY A 58 20.92 -21.50 0.22
C GLY A 58 20.47 -20.28 1.04
N LEU A 59 19.36 -20.40 1.77
CA LEU A 59 18.82 -19.34 2.61
C LEU A 59 19.63 -19.21 3.92
N SER A 60 19.62 -18.01 4.53
CA SER A 60 20.24 -17.80 5.82
C SER A 60 19.35 -18.41 6.93
N ASP A 61 19.78 -19.53 7.52
CA ASP A 61 18.97 -20.28 8.49
C ASP A 61 18.78 -19.53 9.81
N LYS A 62 19.80 -18.81 10.30
CA LYS A 62 19.72 -18.04 11.53
C LYS A 62 18.76 -16.85 11.39
N ILE A 63 17.78 -16.78 12.28
CA ILE A 63 16.85 -15.65 12.36
C ILE A 63 17.49 -14.53 13.18
N GLU A 64 17.58 -13.35 12.61
CA GLU A 64 18.22 -12.17 13.23
C GLU A 64 17.21 -11.25 13.93
N ALA A 65 15.93 -11.30 13.54
CA ALA A 65 14.84 -10.61 14.21
C ALA A 65 13.48 -11.16 13.82
N VAL A 66 12.51 -11.01 14.73
CA VAL A 66 11.10 -11.34 14.50
C VAL A 66 10.24 -10.11 14.76
N LEU A 67 9.28 -9.84 13.87
CA LEU A 67 8.37 -8.72 14.00
C LEU A 67 6.93 -9.21 13.81
N ILE A 68 6.07 -8.99 14.78
CA ILE A 68 4.65 -9.31 14.68
C ILE A 68 3.80 -8.05 14.76
N GLY A 69 2.58 -8.12 14.21
CA GLY A 69 1.65 -7.02 14.22
C GLY A 69 1.50 -6.30 12.89
N SER A 70 1.23 -5.06 12.93
CA SER A 70 0.75 -4.16 11.88
C SER A 70 -0.78 -4.04 11.85
N CYS A 71 -1.32 -3.15 11.01
CA CYS A 71 -2.77 -2.99 10.85
C CYS A 71 -3.47 -4.21 10.22
N THR A 72 -2.72 -5.11 9.58
CA THR A 72 -3.27 -6.27 8.86
C THR A 72 -3.33 -7.52 9.73
N ASN A 73 -2.23 -7.88 10.39
CA ASN A 73 -2.06 -9.14 11.13
C ASN A 73 -1.79 -8.87 12.61
N SER A 74 -2.69 -8.16 13.27
CA SER A 74 -2.71 -7.94 14.71
C SER A 74 -4.12 -7.64 15.21
N SER A 75 -5.08 -8.42 14.71
CA SER A 75 -6.39 -8.53 15.35
C SER A 75 -6.24 -9.01 16.80
N TYR A 76 -7.28 -8.90 17.59
CA TYR A 76 -7.25 -9.45 18.93
C TYR A 76 -7.02 -10.97 18.91
N GLU A 77 -7.59 -11.67 17.93
CA GLU A 77 -7.37 -13.10 17.73
C GLU A 77 -5.91 -13.41 17.42
N ASP A 78 -5.31 -12.75 16.42
CA ASP A 78 -3.90 -12.94 16.05
C ASP A 78 -2.97 -12.78 17.24
N ILE A 79 -3.20 -11.72 18.03
CA ILE A 79 -2.37 -11.41 19.19
C ILE A 79 -2.62 -12.38 20.33
N SER A 80 -3.86 -12.83 20.58
CA SER A 80 -4.15 -13.80 21.62
C SER A 80 -3.57 -15.18 21.31
N ARG A 81 -3.59 -15.62 20.04
CA ARG A 81 -2.91 -16.84 19.58
C ARG A 81 -1.39 -16.73 19.75
N ALA A 82 -0.79 -15.63 19.34
CA ALA A 82 0.64 -15.37 19.52
C ALA A 82 1.02 -15.34 21.02
N ALA A 83 0.17 -14.74 21.86
CA ALA A 83 0.37 -14.71 23.32
C ALA A 83 0.27 -16.10 23.96
N SER A 84 -0.56 -17.01 23.41
CA SER A 84 -0.62 -18.40 23.86
C SER A 84 0.72 -19.11 23.71
N ILE A 85 1.39 -18.97 22.57
CA ILE A 85 2.75 -19.51 22.36
C ILE A 85 3.76 -18.83 23.30
N ALA A 86 3.65 -17.50 23.46
CA ALA A 86 4.52 -16.76 24.37
C ALA A 86 4.35 -17.20 25.84
N GLN A 87 3.12 -17.50 26.27
CA GLN A 87 2.85 -18.01 27.60
C GLN A 87 3.45 -19.40 27.82
N GLN A 88 3.31 -20.31 26.87
CA GLN A 88 3.95 -21.63 26.91
C GLN A 88 5.48 -21.50 27.09
N ALA A 89 6.11 -20.55 26.38
CA ALA A 89 7.53 -20.29 26.54
C ALA A 89 7.87 -19.82 27.97
N LEU A 90 7.07 -18.93 28.55
CA LEU A 90 7.26 -18.46 29.93
C LEU A 90 7.10 -19.59 30.95
N ASP A 91 6.09 -20.44 30.80
CA ASP A 91 5.79 -21.55 31.68
C ASP A 91 6.93 -22.58 31.73
N HIS A 92 7.64 -22.75 30.63
CA HIS A 92 8.80 -23.65 30.54
C HIS A 92 10.16 -22.90 30.62
N GLY A 93 10.16 -21.60 30.89
CA GLY A 93 11.37 -20.79 31.03
C GLY A 93 12.20 -20.71 29.73
N ILE A 94 11.55 -20.78 28.60
CA ILE A 94 12.18 -20.70 27.27
C ILE A 94 12.33 -19.20 26.88
N ALA A 95 13.54 -18.79 26.51
CA ALA A 95 13.83 -17.44 26.06
C ALA A 95 13.79 -17.34 24.54
N VAL A 96 13.44 -16.17 24.01
CA VAL A 96 13.60 -15.85 22.59
C VAL A 96 15.09 -15.84 22.19
N LYS A 97 15.40 -16.39 21.03
CA LYS A 97 16.78 -16.50 20.52
C LYS A 97 17.22 -15.32 19.65
N CYS A 98 16.31 -14.38 19.38
CA CYS A 98 16.59 -13.17 18.65
C CYS A 98 15.69 -12.02 19.13
N PRO A 99 16.05 -10.75 18.86
CA PRO A 99 15.18 -9.60 19.13
C PRO A 99 13.80 -9.79 18.50
N MET A 100 12.77 -9.56 19.33
CA MET A 100 11.39 -9.66 18.88
C MET A 100 10.64 -8.35 19.14
N PHE A 101 9.81 -7.93 18.19
CA PHE A 101 9.05 -6.70 18.23
C PHE A 101 7.57 -6.97 17.96
N LEU A 102 6.71 -6.25 18.65
CA LEU A 102 5.26 -6.32 18.49
C LEU A 102 4.71 -4.91 18.20
N SER A 103 3.98 -4.75 17.09
CA SER A 103 3.26 -3.53 16.76
C SER A 103 1.75 -3.79 16.82
N PRO A 104 1.00 -3.26 17.81
CA PRO A 104 -0.45 -3.42 17.88
C PRO A 104 -1.15 -2.80 16.66
N GLY A 105 -2.29 -3.37 16.24
CA GLY A 105 -3.01 -2.94 15.05
C GLY A 105 -3.71 -1.59 15.18
N SER A 106 -4.08 -1.21 16.40
CA SER A 106 -4.75 0.06 16.70
C SER A 106 -4.64 0.39 18.20
N ASN A 107 -4.98 1.63 18.56
CA ASN A 107 -5.11 2.01 19.97
C ASN A 107 -6.17 1.19 20.71
N LEU A 108 -7.24 0.81 20.01
CA LEU A 108 -8.29 -0.03 20.56
C LEU A 108 -7.77 -1.42 20.93
N VAL A 109 -7.06 -2.07 19.99
CA VAL A 109 -6.43 -3.38 20.22
C VAL A 109 -5.40 -3.26 21.35
N LYS A 110 -4.53 -2.22 21.33
CA LYS A 110 -3.52 -2.01 22.36
C LYS A 110 -4.13 -1.88 23.77
N ALA A 111 -5.16 -1.04 23.93
CA ALA A 111 -5.85 -0.86 25.20
C ALA A 111 -6.52 -2.16 25.69
N THR A 112 -7.05 -2.95 24.75
CA THR A 112 -7.66 -4.25 25.05
C THR A 112 -6.61 -5.27 25.50
N MET A 113 -5.48 -5.34 24.79
CA MET A 113 -4.33 -6.17 25.17
C MET A 113 -3.78 -5.83 26.56
N ASP A 114 -3.70 -4.51 26.87
CA ASP A 114 -3.22 -4.04 28.20
C ASP A 114 -4.17 -4.47 29.32
N ARG A 115 -5.48 -4.29 29.12
CA ARG A 115 -6.49 -4.71 30.07
C ARG A 115 -6.50 -6.22 30.30
N ASP A 116 -6.31 -7.01 29.24
CA ASP A 116 -6.43 -8.47 29.30
C ASP A 116 -5.09 -9.17 29.60
N GLY A 117 -4.04 -8.41 29.88
CA GLY A 117 -2.75 -8.96 30.30
C GLY A 117 -1.85 -9.47 29.17
N LEU A 118 -2.27 -9.39 27.91
CA LEU A 118 -1.49 -9.90 26.76
C LEU A 118 -0.18 -9.12 26.56
N THR A 119 -0.20 -7.82 26.79
CA THR A 119 1.01 -6.98 26.71
C THR A 119 2.06 -7.43 27.71
N GLN A 120 1.66 -7.78 28.94
CA GLN A 120 2.54 -8.24 30.00
C GLN A 120 3.18 -9.61 29.68
N VAL A 121 2.46 -10.51 29.02
CA VAL A 121 3.01 -11.79 28.54
C VAL A 121 4.17 -11.54 27.58
N PHE A 122 3.98 -10.70 26.57
CA PHE A 122 5.04 -10.38 25.62
C PHE A 122 6.23 -9.66 26.28
N GLN A 123 5.96 -8.71 27.17
CA GLN A 123 7.03 -8.00 27.89
C GLN A 123 7.87 -8.93 28.77
N LYS A 124 7.24 -9.86 29.50
CA LYS A 124 7.94 -10.88 30.30
C LYS A 124 8.81 -11.80 29.44
N LEU A 125 8.39 -12.10 28.21
CA LEU A 125 9.17 -12.86 27.24
C LEU A 125 10.33 -12.06 26.64
N GLY A 126 10.45 -10.75 26.93
CA GLY A 126 11.48 -9.85 26.39
C GLY A 126 11.13 -9.22 25.05
N VAL A 127 9.87 -9.24 24.64
CA VAL A 127 9.40 -8.61 23.40
C VAL A 127 9.27 -7.10 23.58
N THR A 128 9.82 -6.33 22.63
CA THR A 128 9.65 -4.88 22.60
C THR A 128 8.31 -4.52 21.95
N VAL A 129 7.40 -3.95 22.73
CA VAL A 129 6.12 -3.46 22.22
C VAL A 129 6.30 -2.06 21.64
N LEU A 130 6.06 -1.94 20.33
CA LEU A 130 6.19 -0.69 19.58
C LEU A 130 4.88 0.12 19.61
N ALA A 131 4.94 1.37 19.17
CA ALA A 131 3.74 2.13 18.87
C ALA A 131 2.97 1.48 17.70
N ASN A 132 1.67 1.67 17.67
CA ASN A 132 0.80 1.23 16.57
C ASN A 132 0.97 2.13 15.33
N ALA A 133 2.11 2.00 14.69
CA ALA A 133 2.51 2.75 13.50
C ALA A 133 3.12 1.82 12.46
N CYS A 134 3.15 2.28 11.21
CA CYS A 134 3.63 1.46 10.10
C CYS A 134 5.12 1.09 10.21
N GLY A 135 5.98 1.93 10.76
CA GLY A 135 7.38 1.65 11.09
C GLY A 135 8.10 0.65 10.17
N PRO A 136 8.51 -0.51 10.71
CA PRO A 136 9.20 -1.54 9.93
C PRO A 136 8.41 -2.09 8.74
N CYS A 137 7.06 -2.08 8.80
CA CYS A 137 6.21 -2.58 7.71
C CYS A 137 6.37 -1.79 6.40
N VAL A 138 6.81 -0.52 6.46
CA VAL A 138 6.97 0.37 5.29
C VAL A 138 8.41 0.83 5.06
N GLY A 139 9.39 0.16 5.65
CA GLY A 139 10.80 0.49 5.43
C GLY A 139 11.35 1.60 6.33
N MET A 140 10.65 1.94 7.40
CA MET A 140 11.09 2.96 8.37
C MET A 140 11.81 2.35 9.59
N TRP A 141 12.35 1.17 9.44
CA TRP A 141 13.08 0.50 10.50
C TRP A 141 14.57 0.85 10.46
N ASN A 142 15.00 1.67 11.39
CA ASN A 142 16.42 1.89 11.63
C ASN A 142 16.99 0.74 12.46
N ARG A 143 17.34 -0.33 11.79
CA ARG A 143 17.90 -1.53 12.41
C ARG A 143 19.35 -1.27 12.81
N LYS A 144 19.62 -1.09 14.13
CA LYS A 144 20.93 -0.70 14.67
C LYS A 144 22.09 -1.61 14.21
N ASN A 145 21.85 -2.93 14.13
CA ASN A 145 22.83 -3.93 13.71
C ASN A 145 22.47 -4.47 12.34
N ASN A 146 22.20 -3.61 11.36
CA ASN A 146 21.84 -4.05 10.02
C ASN A 146 23.07 -4.72 9.35
N PRO A 147 23.07 -6.06 9.18
CA PRO A 147 24.25 -6.78 8.74
C PRO A 147 24.54 -6.51 7.26
N LYS A 148 25.81 -6.30 6.92
CA LYS A 148 26.28 -6.20 5.53
C LYS A 148 26.45 -7.57 4.84
N ARG A 149 25.69 -8.56 5.28
CA ARG A 149 25.68 -9.93 4.78
C ARG A 149 24.24 -10.42 4.60
N LYS A 150 24.05 -11.51 3.91
CA LYS A 150 22.79 -12.24 3.84
C LYS A 150 22.30 -12.56 5.26
N ASN A 151 21.06 -12.25 5.55
CA ASN A 151 20.47 -12.44 6.86
C ASN A 151 18.95 -12.63 6.76
N THR A 152 18.35 -13.31 7.73
CA THR A 152 16.92 -13.62 7.74
C THR A 152 16.19 -12.84 8.82
N ILE A 153 15.04 -12.29 8.45
CA ILE A 153 14.01 -11.81 9.38
C ILE A 153 12.68 -12.52 9.10
N VAL A 154 11.91 -12.74 10.17
CA VAL A 154 10.56 -13.29 10.05
C VAL A 154 9.55 -12.26 10.56
N HIS A 155 8.43 -12.11 9.87
CA HIS A 155 7.45 -11.11 10.26
C HIS A 155 6.02 -11.48 9.86
N GLY A 156 5.04 -10.92 10.59
CA GLY A 156 3.61 -11.03 10.31
C GLY A 156 3.06 -9.81 9.54
N PHE A 157 3.86 -9.10 8.74
CA PHE A 157 3.38 -7.97 7.94
C PHE A 157 2.63 -8.44 6.69
N ASN A 158 2.39 -7.55 5.73
CA ASN A 158 1.64 -7.86 4.52
C ASN A 158 2.49 -7.92 3.26
N ARG A 159 3.80 -7.67 3.32
CA ARG A 159 4.72 -7.64 2.17
C ARG A 159 6.15 -7.96 2.57
N ASN A 160 6.86 -8.65 1.69
CA ASN A 160 8.24 -9.12 1.90
C ASN A 160 9.18 -8.76 0.73
N PHE A 161 8.85 -7.73 -0.05
CA PHE A 161 9.70 -7.28 -1.16
C PHE A 161 11.11 -6.91 -0.69
N ARG A 162 12.07 -7.03 -1.59
CA ARG A 162 13.47 -6.65 -1.33
C ARG A 162 13.56 -5.22 -0.77
N LYS A 163 14.35 -5.03 0.28
CA LYS A 163 14.51 -3.75 1.01
C LYS A 163 13.26 -3.28 1.77
N ARG A 164 12.19 -4.06 1.81
CA ARG A 164 10.89 -3.60 2.32
C ARG A 164 10.91 -3.15 3.77
N ASN A 165 11.68 -3.81 4.64
CA ASN A 165 11.60 -3.61 6.09
C ASN A 165 12.70 -2.65 6.62
N ASP A 166 13.97 -2.95 6.32
CA ASP A 166 15.15 -2.27 6.86
C ASP A 166 16.02 -1.57 5.79
N GLY A 167 15.54 -1.53 4.54
CA GLY A 167 16.29 -0.93 3.43
C GLY A 167 17.46 -1.75 2.91
N ASN A 168 17.79 -2.88 3.54
CA ASN A 168 18.93 -3.73 3.18
C ASN A 168 18.54 -4.74 2.08
N PRO A 169 19.21 -4.74 0.91
CA PRO A 169 18.93 -5.69 -0.16
C PRO A 169 19.32 -7.13 0.15
N LEU A 170 20.13 -7.34 1.21
CA LEU A 170 20.62 -8.65 1.64
C LEU A 170 19.76 -9.28 2.75
N THR A 171 18.72 -8.56 3.22
CA THR A 171 17.76 -9.09 4.19
C THR A 171 16.71 -9.94 3.49
N GLU A 172 16.71 -11.23 3.81
CA GLU A 172 15.69 -12.20 3.43
C GLU A 172 14.53 -12.10 4.41
N ALA A 173 13.42 -11.53 3.95
CA ALA A 173 12.23 -11.31 4.77
C ALA A 173 11.17 -12.38 4.46
N PHE A 174 10.72 -13.09 5.50
CA PHE A 174 9.71 -14.15 5.40
C PHE A 174 8.44 -13.77 6.14
N LEU A 175 7.32 -14.01 5.50
CA LEU A 175 5.97 -13.73 5.97
C LEU A 175 5.38 -15.01 6.57
N VAL A 176 4.86 -14.91 7.79
CA VAL A 176 4.16 -15.99 8.48
C VAL A 176 3.04 -15.44 9.36
N SER A 177 2.18 -16.29 9.90
CA SER A 177 1.21 -15.90 10.93
C SER A 177 1.90 -15.45 12.22
N PRO A 178 1.27 -14.58 13.04
CA PRO A 178 1.87 -14.07 14.28
C PRO A 178 2.27 -15.17 15.28
N ASP A 179 1.49 -16.23 15.42
CA ASP A 179 1.79 -17.38 16.27
C ASP A 179 3.03 -18.15 15.80
N ILE A 180 3.12 -18.45 14.50
CA ILE A 180 4.31 -19.08 13.90
C ILE A 180 5.54 -18.17 14.04
N ALA A 181 5.38 -16.84 13.93
CA ALA A 181 6.47 -15.90 14.14
C ALA A 181 7.04 -15.99 15.57
N VAL A 182 6.17 -16.10 16.61
CA VAL A 182 6.64 -16.33 17.98
C VAL A 182 7.39 -17.66 18.10
N ALA A 183 6.86 -18.73 17.53
CA ALA A 183 7.52 -20.03 17.54
C ALA A 183 8.91 -19.97 16.87
N TYR A 184 9.04 -19.25 15.76
CA TYR A 184 10.33 -19.00 15.12
C TYR A 184 11.31 -18.19 15.99
N ALA A 185 10.82 -17.23 16.78
CA ALA A 185 11.67 -16.51 17.74
C ALA A 185 12.24 -17.43 18.81
N LEU A 186 11.47 -18.43 19.25
CA LEU A 186 11.89 -19.45 20.22
C LEU A 186 12.85 -20.46 19.60
N GLY A 187 12.59 -20.89 18.35
CA GLY A 187 13.46 -21.80 17.59
C GLY A 187 14.77 -21.16 17.14
N GLY A 188 14.76 -19.88 16.79
CA GLY A 188 15.91 -19.07 16.37
C GLY A 188 16.47 -19.40 14.98
N ARG A 189 15.85 -20.28 14.23
CA ARG A 189 16.29 -20.71 12.89
C ARG A 189 15.09 -20.95 11.96
N LEU A 190 15.28 -20.70 10.70
CA LEU A 190 14.23 -20.85 9.67
C LEU A 190 13.90 -22.32 9.38
N SER A 191 14.86 -23.22 9.58
CA SER A 191 14.70 -24.68 9.45
C SER A 191 13.96 -25.33 10.63
N PHE A 192 13.58 -24.57 11.66
CA PHE A 192 12.77 -25.04 12.78
C PHE A 192 11.31 -25.23 12.36
N ASN A 193 10.76 -26.43 12.59
CA ASN A 193 9.34 -26.69 12.35
C ASN A 193 8.61 -26.79 13.69
N PRO A 194 7.83 -25.77 14.10
CA PRO A 194 7.11 -25.79 15.37
C PRO A 194 6.06 -26.91 15.48
N MET A 195 5.64 -27.49 14.35
CA MET A 195 4.68 -28.59 14.33
C MET A 195 5.32 -29.94 14.72
N THR A 196 6.62 -30.09 14.52
CA THR A 196 7.32 -31.37 14.73
C THR A 196 8.52 -31.27 15.68
N ASP A 197 9.24 -30.16 15.68
CA ASP A 197 10.43 -29.96 16.47
C ASP A 197 10.12 -29.56 17.92
N THR A 198 11.12 -29.64 18.78
CA THR A 198 11.05 -29.22 20.19
C THR A 198 12.00 -28.05 20.45
N VAL A 199 11.70 -27.26 21.48
CA VAL A 199 12.59 -26.25 22.05
C VAL A 199 13.06 -26.69 23.42
N THR A 200 14.23 -26.23 23.85
CA THR A 200 14.80 -26.62 25.13
C THR A 200 14.29 -25.70 26.25
N GLY A 201 13.62 -26.26 27.24
CA GLY A 201 13.19 -25.56 28.47
C GLY A 201 14.36 -25.21 29.40
N LYS A 202 14.09 -24.39 30.40
CA LYS A 202 15.08 -23.97 31.42
C LYS A 202 15.66 -25.16 32.20
N ASP A 203 14.88 -26.23 32.37
CA ASP A 203 15.29 -27.47 33.02
C ASP A 203 16.09 -28.42 32.11
N GLY A 204 16.41 -28.00 30.91
CA GLY A 204 17.12 -28.78 29.90
C GLY A 204 16.25 -29.77 29.11
N LYS A 205 14.97 -29.91 29.46
CA LYS A 205 14.08 -30.84 28.77
C LYS A 205 13.57 -30.30 27.42
N ALA A 206 13.32 -31.24 26.51
CA ALA A 206 12.69 -30.94 25.23
C ALA A 206 11.19 -30.63 25.45
N VAL A 207 10.75 -29.46 25.00
CA VAL A 207 9.37 -28.99 25.08
C VAL A 207 8.80 -28.93 23.67
N LYS A 208 7.68 -29.58 23.43
CA LYS A 208 6.86 -29.48 22.26
C LYS A 208 5.88 -28.32 22.44
N LEU A 209 5.87 -27.37 21.51
CA LEU A 209 4.87 -26.31 21.53
C LEU A 209 3.50 -26.89 21.15
N GLU A 210 2.49 -26.55 21.91
CA GLU A 210 1.11 -26.93 21.63
C GLU A 210 0.46 -25.96 20.64
N VAL A 211 -0.61 -26.41 19.98
CA VAL A 211 -1.41 -25.56 19.06
C VAL A 211 -1.94 -24.34 19.84
N PRO A 212 -1.70 -23.12 19.34
CA PRO A 212 -2.11 -21.93 20.08
C PRO A 212 -3.63 -21.76 20.13
N HIS A 213 -4.11 -21.32 21.26
CA HIS A 213 -5.49 -20.90 21.46
C HIS A 213 -5.60 -19.38 21.33
N GLY A 214 -6.69 -18.90 20.73
CA GLY A 214 -7.00 -17.47 20.61
C GLY A 214 -8.49 -17.23 20.74
N ASN A 215 -8.85 -16.01 21.09
CA ASN A 215 -10.25 -15.58 21.11
C ASN A 215 -10.51 -14.72 19.88
N GLU A 216 -11.51 -15.07 19.07
CA GLU A 216 -11.94 -14.26 17.89
C GLU A 216 -12.27 -12.83 18.31
N LEU A 217 -12.94 -12.67 19.46
CA LEU A 217 -13.29 -11.40 20.06
C LEU A 217 -12.85 -11.35 21.51
N PRO A 218 -12.52 -10.15 22.05
CA PRO A 218 -12.20 -10.03 23.47
C PRO A 218 -13.39 -10.48 24.32
N PRO A 219 -13.22 -11.41 25.29
CA PRO A 219 -14.32 -11.93 26.12
C PRO A 219 -15.11 -10.86 26.87
N LYS A 220 -14.44 -9.73 27.19
CA LYS A 220 -15.04 -8.56 27.88
C LYS A 220 -15.36 -7.41 26.92
N GLY A 221 -15.47 -7.68 25.60
CA GLY A 221 -15.55 -6.67 24.57
C GLY A 221 -14.25 -5.86 24.44
N PHE A 222 -14.19 -4.92 23.51
CA PHE A 222 -13.04 -4.03 23.36
C PHE A 222 -12.97 -3.00 24.49
N ALA A 223 -11.77 -2.75 24.99
CA ALA A 223 -11.53 -1.67 25.93
C ALA A 223 -11.70 -0.32 25.23
N ARG A 224 -12.24 0.65 25.97
CA ARG A 224 -12.27 2.03 25.45
C ARG A 224 -10.83 2.56 25.41
N ALA A 225 -10.28 2.69 24.21
CA ALA A 225 -9.06 3.46 24.05
C ALA A 225 -9.37 4.93 24.33
N GLY A 226 -8.58 5.59 25.15
CA GLY A 226 -8.60 7.05 25.20
C GLY A 226 -8.41 7.57 23.78
N THR A 227 -9.13 8.64 23.41
CA THR A 227 -9.07 9.16 22.03
C THR A 227 -7.67 9.61 21.64
N GLY A 228 -6.77 9.80 22.61
CA GLY A 228 -5.45 10.41 22.40
C GLY A 228 -5.56 11.84 21.82
N CYS A 229 -6.78 12.30 21.62
CA CYS A 229 -7.06 13.60 21.06
C CYS A 229 -7.14 14.62 22.20
N HIS A 230 -6.13 15.46 22.29
CA HIS A 230 -6.16 16.63 23.15
C HIS A 230 -6.70 17.81 22.36
N THR A 231 -7.86 18.29 22.75
CA THR A 231 -8.41 19.53 22.17
C THR A 231 -7.47 20.66 22.55
N ALA A 232 -6.90 21.33 21.57
CA ALA A 232 -6.04 22.48 21.82
C ALA A 232 -6.84 23.59 22.51
N THR A 233 -6.40 23.97 23.69
CA THR A 233 -7.02 25.03 24.50
C THR A 233 -6.64 26.44 24.06
N PHE A 234 -5.62 26.55 23.20
CA PHE A 234 -5.16 27.83 22.71
C PHE A 234 -5.80 28.22 21.38
N LYS A 235 -6.07 29.49 21.24
CA LYS A 235 -6.65 30.09 20.03
C LYS A 235 -5.59 30.37 18.97
N THR A 236 -4.62 29.53 18.75
CA THR A 236 -3.63 29.74 17.71
C THR A 236 -4.22 29.61 16.34
N LYS A 237 -3.67 30.33 15.51
CA LYS A 237 -4.40 30.79 14.38
C LYS A 237 -3.62 30.84 13.11
N VAL A 238 -2.31 30.88 13.21
CA VAL A 238 -1.41 30.98 12.07
C VAL A 238 -0.35 29.90 12.18
N ILE A 239 -0.42 28.96 11.26
CA ILE A 239 0.63 27.95 11.06
C ILE A 239 1.73 28.63 10.25
N ARG A 240 2.92 28.74 10.83
CA ARG A 240 4.12 29.22 10.14
C ARG A 240 5.02 28.03 9.87
N ILE A 241 5.39 27.84 8.61
CA ILE A 241 6.41 26.87 8.21
C ILE A 241 7.61 27.67 7.74
N ASP A 242 8.79 27.34 8.28
CA ASP A 242 10.05 27.91 7.82
C ASP A 242 10.29 27.48 6.36
N PRO A 243 10.42 28.41 5.41
CA PRO A 243 10.66 28.09 4.01
C PRO A 243 11.94 27.31 3.74
N SER A 244 12.93 27.41 4.66
CA SER A 244 14.18 26.65 4.57
C SER A 244 14.04 25.20 5.03
N TYR A 245 12.94 24.85 5.70
CA TYR A 245 12.75 23.51 6.24
C TYR A 245 12.41 22.49 5.15
N ASP A 246 13.30 21.54 4.95
CA ASP A 246 13.26 20.61 3.81
C ASP A 246 12.10 19.59 3.88
N ARG A 247 11.58 19.29 5.08
CA ARG A 247 10.57 18.24 5.28
C ARG A 247 9.13 18.71 5.17
N LEU A 248 8.85 19.99 5.33
CA LEU A 248 7.50 20.56 5.31
C LEU A 248 7.41 21.71 4.33
N ARG A 249 6.29 21.75 3.59
CA ARG A 249 5.95 22.87 2.71
C ARG A 249 4.45 23.05 2.69
N LEU A 250 3.99 24.29 2.72
CA LEU A 250 2.58 24.58 2.46
C LEU A 250 2.22 24.16 1.05
N LEU A 251 1.06 23.52 0.91
CA LEU A 251 0.49 23.15 -0.38
C LEU A 251 -0.51 24.23 -0.77
N ASP A 252 -0.26 24.88 -1.90
CA ASP A 252 -1.22 25.79 -2.51
C ASP A 252 -2.43 24.98 -3.05
N PRO A 253 -3.64 25.52 -2.96
CA PRO A 253 -4.82 24.90 -3.54
C PRO A 253 -4.63 24.62 -5.04
N PHE A 254 -5.01 23.45 -5.48
CA PHE A 254 -4.97 23.11 -6.91
C PHE A 254 -5.96 23.97 -7.70
N PRO A 255 -5.62 24.36 -8.95
CA PRO A 255 -6.51 25.17 -9.75
C PRO A 255 -7.82 24.44 -10.05
N ALA A 256 -8.93 25.18 -9.98
CA ALA A 256 -10.24 24.69 -10.40
C ALA A 256 -10.31 24.46 -11.91
N TRP A 257 -11.25 23.62 -12.33
CA TRP A 257 -11.55 23.45 -13.76
C TRP A 257 -12.16 24.73 -14.33
N ASN A 258 -11.75 25.12 -15.51
CA ASN A 258 -12.15 26.36 -16.17
C ASN A 258 -13.48 26.25 -16.94
N GLY A 259 -14.18 25.11 -16.86
CA GLY A 259 -15.47 24.87 -17.54
C GLY A 259 -15.34 24.54 -19.04
N LYS A 260 -14.14 24.40 -19.59
CA LYS A 260 -13.91 24.14 -21.01
C LYS A 260 -13.40 22.72 -21.24
N ASP A 261 -13.48 22.28 -22.50
CA ASP A 261 -12.80 21.05 -22.93
C ASP A 261 -11.30 21.15 -22.69
N ILE A 262 -10.68 20.02 -22.44
CA ILE A 262 -9.24 19.92 -22.20
C ILE A 262 -8.56 19.73 -23.57
N GLN A 263 -7.59 20.58 -23.89
CA GLN A 263 -7.01 20.64 -25.22
C GLN A 263 -5.49 20.45 -25.21
N GLY A 264 -4.99 19.60 -26.10
CA GLY A 264 -3.60 19.52 -26.50
C GLY A 264 -2.58 19.20 -25.41
N LEU A 265 -2.96 18.37 -24.44
CA LEU A 265 -2.05 17.92 -23.39
C LEU A 265 -0.91 17.09 -23.97
N PRO A 266 0.37 17.41 -23.73
CA PRO A 266 1.47 16.49 -24.05
C PRO A 266 1.33 15.20 -23.26
N LEU A 267 1.60 14.08 -23.88
CA LEU A 267 1.78 12.81 -23.20
C LEU A 267 3.06 12.89 -22.37
N LEU A 268 2.94 12.68 -21.05
CA LEU A 268 4.08 12.64 -20.15
C LEU A 268 4.76 11.26 -20.19
N ILE A 269 3.96 10.20 -20.09
CA ILE A 269 4.41 8.81 -20.14
C ILE A 269 3.26 7.90 -20.55
N LYS A 270 3.57 6.85 -21.31
CA LYS A 270 2.69 5.70 -21.54
C LYS A 270 3.24 4.51 -20.75
N VAL A 271 2.60 4.22 -19.64
CA VAL A 271 3.01 3.13 -18.74
C VAL A 271 2.57 1.78 -19.30
N LYS A 272 3.46 0.81 -19.34
CA LYS A 272 3.20 -0.56 -19.79
C LYS A 272 3.20 -1.53 -18.60
N GLY A 273 2.21 -2.43 -18.61
CA GLY A 273 2.09 -3.48 -17.60
C GLY A 273 1.77 -2.96 -16.19
N LYS A 274 2.15 -3.72 -15.19
CA LYS A 274 1.79 -3.47 -13.79
C LYS A 274 2.40 -2.17 -13.25
N CYS A 275 1.56 -1.24 -12.85
CA CYS A 275 1.97 0.02 -12.23
C CYS A 275 1.31 0.19 -10.86
N THR A 276 2.02 -0.18 -9.82
CA THR A 276 1.55 -0.07 -8.42
C THR A 276 1.74 1.35 -7.89
N THR A 277 1.15 1.65 -6.74
CA THR A 277 1.41 2.93 -6.04
C THR A 277 2.89 3.08 -5.65
N ASP A 278 3.64 1.99 -5.51
CA ASP A 278 5.10 2.01 -5.32
C ASP A 278 5.85 2.40 -6.61
N HIS A 279 5.30 2.12 -7.80
CA HIS A 279 5.85 2.61 -9.06
C HIS A 279 5.57 4.09 -9.29
N ILE A 280 4.40 4.57 -8.84
CA ILE A 280 4.00 5.99 -8.98
C ILE A 280 4.70 6.87 -7.96
N SER A 281 4.77 6.42 -6.70
CA SER A 281 5.38 7.15 -5.58
C SER A 281 6.20 6.19 -4.72
N PRO A 282 7.43 5.85 -5.14
CA PRO A 282 8.30 4.97 -4.38
C PRO A 282 8.51 5.41 -2.93
N ALA A 283 8.47 4.45 -2.01
CA ALA A 283 8.70 4.66 -0.59
C ALA A 283 10.22 4.76 -0.24
N GLY A 284 10.64 4.21 0.86
CA GLY A 284 12.03 4.21 1.31
C GLY A 284 12.50 5.61 1.71
N LYS A 285 13.64 6.07 1.19
CA LYS A 285 14.21 7.40 1.54
C LYS A 285 13.27 8.58 1.27
N TRP A 286 12.32 8.42 0.36
CA TRP A 286 11.38 9.46 -0.03
C TRP A 286 10.30 9.74 1.03
N ILE A 287 10.04 8.79 1.93
CA ILE A 287 9.08 8.98 3.04
C ILE A 287 9.47 10.17 3.92
N HIS A 288 10.75 10.50 3.99
CA HIS A 288 11.24 11.69 4.69
C HIS A 288 10.57 12.99 4.21
N TYR A 289 10.16 13.04 2.95
CA TYR A 289 9.60 14.23 2.29
C TYR A 289 8.07 14.20 2.15
N VAL A 290 7.35 13.31 2.85
CA VAL A 290 5.88 13.22 2.75
C VAL A 290 5.16 14.54 3.00
N GLY A 291 5.72 15.39 3.89
CA GLY A 291 5.20 16.73 4.17
C GLY A 291 5.67 17.83 3.20
N ASN A 292 6.52 17.49 2.22
CA ASN A 292 7.03 18.43 1.20
C ASN A 292 6.75 17.91 -0.19
N ILE A 293 5.59 18.29 -0.76
CA ILE A 293 5.12 17.80 -2.06
C ILE A 293 6.11 18.09 -3.18
N SER A 294 6.83 19.20 -3.13
CA SER A 294 7.82 19.55 -4.14
C SER A 294 8.99 18.57 -4.18
N ARG A 295 9.48 18.17 -2.99
CA ARG A 295 10.59 17.23 -2.85
C ARG A 295 10.16 15.79 -3.16
N ILE A 296 9.04 15.35 -2.60
CA ILE A 296 8.59 13.97 -2.84
C ILE A 296 8.20 13.75 -4.31
N SER A 297 7.79 14.80 -5.02
CA SER A 297 7.46 14.69 -6.46
C SER A 297 8.68 14.42 -7.36
N ASP A 298 9.91 14.49 -6.84
CA ASP A 298 11.10 14.09 -7.58
C ASP A 298 11.17 12.60 -7.91
N ASN A 299 10.36 11.76 -7.23
CA ASN A 299 10.28 10.33 -7.49
C ASN A 299 9.05 9.90 -8.31
N THR A 300 8.25 10.86 -8.78
CA THR A 300 6.99 10.53 -9.48
C THR A 300 7.25 9.67 -10.71
N LEU A 301 6.63 8.47 -10.74
CA LEU A 301 6.72 7.49 -11.83
C LEU A 301 8.16 7.05 -12.19
N SER A 302 9.12 7.27 -11.28
CA SER A 302 10.55 7.02 -11.55
C SER A 302 10.93 5.54 -11.72
N VAL A 303 10.03 4.61 -11.36
CA VAL A 303 10.23 3.17 -11.53
C VAL A 303 9.09 2.52 -12.33
N ALA A 304 8.27 3.32 -13.01
CA ALA A 304 7.26 2.85 -13.94
C ALA A 304 7.89 2.53 -15.31
N ASP A 305 7.45 1.43 -15.92
CA ASP A 305 7.92 1.04 -17.24
C ASP A 305 7.29 1.91 -18.33
N ASN A 306 8.13 2.58 -19.10
CA ASN A 306 7.69 3.38 -20.26
C ASN A 306 7.57 2.49 -21.49
N ALA A 307 6.37 2.41 -22.09
CA ALA A 307 6.09 1.60 -23.26
C ALA A 307 7.00 1.93 -24.47
N PHE A 308 7.48 3.17 -24.55
CA PHE A 308 8.33 3.65 -25.66
C PHE A 308 9.84 3.49 -25.38
N GLN A 309 10.22 3.22 -24.14
CA GLN A 309 11.61 3.07 -23.70
C GLN A 309 11.80 1.80 -22.86
N PRO A 310 11.57 0.60 -23.42
CA PRO A 310 11.65 -0.65 -22.66
C PRO A 310 13.00 -0.81 -21.96
N GLY A 311 12.96 -1.15 -20.68
CA GLY A 311 14.16 -1.37 -19.86
C GLY A 311 14.87 -0.10 -19.37
N LYS A 312 14.40 1.09 -19.76
CA LYS A 312 14.92 2.38 -19.27
C LYS A 312 13.93 3.02 -18.31
N LEU A 313 14.17 2.89 -17.01
CA LEU A 313 13.37 3.53 -15.97
C LEU A 313 13.67 5.03 -15.89
N ASP A 314 12.69 5.80 -15.43
CA ASP A 314 12.78 7.26 -15.23
C ASP A 314 13.25 8.02 -16.49
N HIS A 315 12.73 7.62 -17.67
CA HIS A 315 13.19 8.12 -18.95
C HIS A 315 12.03 8.35 -19.91
N VAL A 316 11.68 9.62 -20.18
CA VAL A 316 10.55 10.01 -21.02
C VAL A 316 10.92 11.14 -21.96
N PHE A 317 10.21 11.22 -23.07
CA PHE A 317 10.41 12.27 -24.07
C PHE A 317 9.78 13.59 -23.63
N ASN A 318 10.57 14.65 -23.62
CA ASN A 318 10.10 16.00 -23.38
C ASN A 318 9.69 16.67 -24.71
N GLN A 319 8.40 16.77 -24.95
CA GLN A 319 7.88 17.35 -26.19
C GLN A 319 8.19 18.84 -26.36
N LYS A 320 8.63 19.53 -25.28
CA LYS A 320 9.01 20.94 -25.32
C LYS A 320 10.45 21.15 -25.79
N THR A 321 11.36 20.28 -25.37
CA THR A 321 12.80 20.38 -25.67
C THR A 321 13.25 19.44 -26.80
N GLY A 322 12.44 18.42 -27.13
CA GLY A 322 12.82 17.39 -28.09
C GLY A 322 13.82 16.36 -27.55
N THR A 323 14.05 16.31 -26.24
CA THR A 323 15.04 15.45 -25.58
C THR A 323 14.40 14.54 -24.56
N TYR A 324 15.10 13.48 -24.18
CA TYR A 324 14.69 12.60 -23.07
C TYR A 324 15.27 13.07 -21.76
N ASP A 325 14.49 12.97 -20.67
CA ASP A 325 14.91 13.27 -19.31
C ASP A 325 14.06 12.45 -18.31
N LYS A 326 14.34 12.61 -17.02
CA LYS A 326 13.57 12.00 -15.92
C LYS A 326 12.11 12.43 -15.98
N VAL A 327 11.20 11.53 -15.62
CA VAL A 327 9.75 11.82 -15.63
C VAL A 327 9.43 13.09 -14.83
N SER A 328 9.97 13.20 -13.62
CA SER A 328 9.76 14.36 -12.75
C SER A 328 10.34 15.65 -13.33
N SER A 329 11.50 15.60 -14.01
CA SER A 329 12.11 16.75 -14.66
C SER A 329 11.26 17.26 -15.82
N VAL A 330 10.78 16.36 -16.67
CA VAL A 330 9.89 16.70 -17.80
C VAL A 330 8.59 17.30 -17.27
N ALA A 331 7.95 16.68 -16.28
CA ALA A 331 6.73 17.20 -15.68
C ALA A 331 6.92 18.58 -15.03
N LYS A 332 8.05 18.81 -14.36
CA LYS A 332 8.42 20.15 -13.82
C LYS A 332 8.62 21.18 -14.93
N SER A 333 9.22 20.81 -16.07
CA SER A 333 9.38 21.71 -17.20
C SER A 333 8.05 22.13 -17.81
N TYR A 334 7.08 21.21 -17.88
CA TYR A 334 5.70 21.53 -18.29
C TYR A 334 5.02 22.44 -17.27
N LYS A 335 5.13 22.12 -15.99
CA LYS A 335 4.57 22.95 -14.91
C LYS A 335 5.12 24.37 -14.92
N ALA A 336 6.43 24.53 -15.10
CA ALA A 336 7.07 25.85 -15.19
C ALA A 336 6.58 26.67 -16.39
N ALA A 337 6.15 26.00 -17.46
CA ALA A 337 5.50 26.61 -18.62
C ALA A 337 3.98 26.79 -18.46
N ASN A 338 3.43 26.57 -17.27
CA ASN A 338 1.99 26.53 -16.98
C ASN A 338 1.21 25.57 -17.91
N GLN A 339 1.86 24.49 -18.34
CA GLN A 339 1.29 23.48 -19.22
C GLN A 339 0.85 22.27 -18.41
N PHE A 340 -0.37 21.79 -18.65
CA PHE A 340 -0.85 20.52 -18.12
C PHE A 340 -0.40 19.37 -19.04
N SER A 341 -0.39 18.15 -18.48
CA SER A 341 0.00 16.93 -19.20
C SER A 341 -0.96 15.78 -18.95
N CYS A 342 -0.79 14.70 -19.71
CA CYS A 342 -1.56 13.48 -19.60
C CYS A 342 -0.63 12.29 -19.31
N VAL A 343 -1.12 11.32 -18.55
CA VAL A 343 -0.52 9.99 -18.37
C VAL A 343 -1.46 8.97 -19.00
N VAL A 344 -0.90 8.04 -19.78
CA VAL A 344 -1.63 6.88 -20.26
C VAL A 344 -1.07 5.64 -19.58
N ALA A 345 -1.94 4.75 -19.11
CA ALA A 345 -1.55 3.59 -18.32
C ALA A 345 -2.22 2.30 -18.80
N ASP A 346 -1.67 1.19 -18.36
CA ASP A 346 -2.15 -0.16 -18.67
C ASP A 346 -3.20 -0.61 -17.62
N GLU A 347 -3.34 -1.91 -17.43
CA GLU A 347 -4.32 -2.49 -16.53
C GLU A 347 -3.99 -2.26 -15.05
N ASN A 348 -5.04 -2.15 -14.23
CA ASN A 348 -4.99 -2.06 -12.77
C ASN A 348 -4.03 -0.96 -12.25
N TYR A 349 -4.01 0.20 -12.92
CA TYR A 349 -3.14 1.32 -12.56
C TYR A 349 -3.36 1.78 -11.12
N GLY A 350 -2.27 1.84 -10.34
CA GLY A 350 -2.29 2.26 -8.95
C GLY A 350 -2.63 1.15 -7.94
N GLU A 351 -2.47 -0.12 -8.33
CA GLU A 351 -2.60 -1.27 -7.42
C GLU A 351 -1.69 -1.11 -6.18
N GLY A 352 -2.10 -1.70 -5.07
CA GLY A 352 -1.30 -1.78 -3.85
C GLY A 352 -1.79 -0.85 -2.74
N SER A 353 -0.87 -0.30 -1.95
CA SER A 353 -1.19 0.51 -0.77
C SER A 353 -1.93 1.80 -1.13
N SER A 354 -2.92 2.17 -0.29
CA SER A 354 -3.64 3.44 -0.42
C SER A 354 -2.73 4.63 -0.10
N ARG A 355 -2.07 5.18 -1.11
CA ARG A 355 -1.17 6.33 -0.96
C ARG A 355 -1.75 7.56 -1.65
N GLU A 356 -2.13 8.55 -0.87
CA GLU A 356 -2.59 9.83 -1.43
C GLU A 356 -1.48 10.53 -2.22
N GLN A 357 -0.22 10.40 -1.79
CA GLN A 357 0.93 10.96 -2.49
C GLN A 357 1.02 10.49 -3.94
N ALA A 358 0.64 9.24 -4.22
CA ALA A 358 0.61 8.71 -5.59
C ALA A 358 -0.42 9.42 -6.50
N ALA A 359 -1.40 10.12 -5.93
CA ALA A 359 -2.33 10.98 -6.65
C ALA A 359 -1.95 12.47 -6.55
N MET A 360 -1.45 12.92 -5.38
CA MET A 360 -1.06 14.31 -5.17
C MET A 360 0.15 14.73 -6.01
N GLN A 361 1.15 13.85 -6.15
CA GLN A 361 2.38 14.16 -6.89
C GLN A 361 2.10 14.42 -8.38
N PRO A 362 1.43 13.54 -9.13
CA PRO A 362 1.04 13.82 -10.50
C PRO A 362 0.23 15.13 -10.60
N ARG A 363 -0.74 15.35 -9.71
CA ARG A 363 -1.53 16.58 -9.70
C ARG A 363 -0.67 17.82 -9.44
N TYR A 364 0.23 17.76 -8.49
CA TYR A 364 1.18 18.83 -8.20
C TYR A 364 2.08 19.14 -9.41
N LEU A 365 2.42 18.14 -10.20
CA LEU A 365 3.22 18.25 -11.41
C LEU A 365 2.38 18.58 -12.68
N ASN A 366 1.14 19.07 -12.49
CA ASN A 366 0.23 19.44 -13.56
C ASN A 366 -0.23 18.28 -14.46
N VAL A 367 -0.22 17.03 -13.96
CA VAL A 367 -0.95 15.95 -14.64
C VAL A 367 -2.44 16.21 -14.42
N GLN A 368 -3.18 16.48 -15.49
CA GLN A 368 -4.60 16.81 -15.44
C GLN A 368 -5.50 15.61 -15.77
N VAL A 369 -5.03 14.73 -16.63
CA VAL A 369 -5.77 13.57 -17.14
C VAL A 369 -4.91 12.33 -16.99
N ILE A 370 -5.52 11.25 -16.54
CA ILE A 370 -4.94 9.90 -16.59
C ILE A 370 -5.94 8.98 -17.28
N ILE A 371 -5.51 8.32 -18.35
CA ILE A 371 -6.32 7.37 -19.11
C ILE A 371 -5.69 5.99 -18.97
N ALA A 372 -6.43 5.01 -18.47
CA ALA A 372 -5.94 3.66 -18.28
C ALA A 372 -6.84 2.61 -18.93
N ARG A 373 -6.33 1.40 -19.12
CA ARG A 373 -7.20 0.27 -19.46
C ARG A 373 -8.12 -0.06 -18.27
N SER A 374 -7.58 -0.02 -17.05
CA SER A 374 -8.34 -0.11 -15.81
C SER A 374 -7.58 0.51 -14.64
N PHE A 375 -8.29 0.82 -13.55
CA PHE A 375 -7.73 1.37 -12.33
C PHE A 375 -7.90 0.43 -11.14
N ALA A 376 -6.93 0.45 -10.24
CA ALA A 376 -7.17 0.00 -8.87
C ALA A 376 -8.15 0.97 -8.19
N ARG A 377 -9.24 0.44 -7.63
CA ARG A 377 -10.40 1.19 -7.13
C ARG A 377 -10.06 2.31 -6.15
N ILE A 378 -9.16 2.04 -5.19
CA ILE A 378 -8.76 3.02 -4.18
C ILE A 378 -7.97 4.16 -4.83
N HIS A 379 -7.07 3.83 -5.75
CA HIS A 379 -6.25 4.83 -6.43
C HIS A 379 -7.08 5.73 -7.33
N GLU A 380 -8.04 5.18 -8.08
CA GLU A 380 -8.99 5.96 -8.87
C GLU A 380 -9.74 6.99 -8.00
N THR A 381 -10.20 6.56 -6.82
CA THR A 381 -10.85 7.48 -5.86
C THR A 381 -9.89 8.58 -5.39
N ASN A 382 -8.63 8.25 -5.14
CA ASN A 382 -7.61 9.23 -4.73
C ASN A 382 -7.31 10.23 -5.85
N LEU A 383 -7.23 9.79 -7.10
CA LEU A 383 -7.08 10.68 -8.28
C LEU A 383 -8.24 11.68 -8.35
N LYS A 384 -9.47 11.19 -8.24
CA LYS A 384 -10.69 12.03 -8.24
C LYS A 384 -10.70 13.06 -7.11
N LYS A 385 -10.28 12.65 -5.89
CA LYS A 385 -10.15 13.56 -4.73
C LYS A 385 -9.17 14.69 -4.98
N GLN A 386 -8.11 14.43 -5.73
CA GLN A 386 -7.10 15.42 -6.08
C GLN A 386 -7.45 16.23 -7.34
N GLY A 387 -8.63 16.01 -7.96
CA GLY A 387 -9.07 16.73 -9.14
C GLY A 387 -8.36 16.34 -10.42
N ILE A 388 -7.82 15.12 -10.51
CA ILE A 388 -7.34 14.52 -11.76
C ILE A 388 -8.51 13.85 -12.46
N LEU A 389 -8.67 14.05 -13.75
CA LEU A 389 -9.65 13.36 -14.56
C LEU A 389 -9.17 11.93 -14.86
N ALA A 390 -9.74 10.96 -14.16
CA ALA A 390 -9.45 9.53 -14.30
C ALA A 390 -10.45 8.90 -15.29
N LEU A 391 -9.95 8.39 -16.41
CA LEU A 391 -10.73 7.85 -17.53
C LEU A 391 -10.25 6.44 -17.89
N THR A 392 -11.16 5.59 -18.34
CA THR A 392 -10.81 4.26 -18.88
C THR A 392 -11.15 4.18 -20.34
N PHE A 393 -10.31 3.54 -21.14
CA PHE A 393 -10.64 3.25 -22.52
C PHE A 393 -11.93 2.41 -22.61
N ALA A 394 -12.88 2.80 -23.44
CA ALA A 394 -14.10 2.01 -23.68
C ALA A 394 -13.74 0.71 -24.43
N ASN A 395 -12.83 0.77 -25.37
CA ASN A 395 -12.13 -0.37 -25.94
C ASN A 395 -10.69 -0.40 -25.42
N PRO A 396 -10.29 -1.40 -24.60
CA PRO A 396 -8.94 -1.49 -24.05
C PRO A 396 -7.82 -1.47 -25.12
N ASP A 397 -8.10 -1.90 -26.34
CA ASP A 397 -7.12 -1.92 -27.44
C ASP A 397 -6.79 -0.53 -27.97
N ASP A 398 -7.61 0.48 -27.70
CA ASP A 398 -7.32 1.87 -28.07
C ASP A 398 -6.06 2.40 -27.35
N TRP A 399 -5.62 1.76 -26.26
CA TRP A 399 -4.33 2.02 -25.64
C TRP A 399 -3.18 1.88 -26.64
N ASN A 400 -3.28 0.94 -27.61
CA ASN A 400 -2.24 0.70 -28.60
C ASN A 400 -2.10 1.88 -29.61
N LYS A 401 -3.14 2.66 -29.83
CA LYS A 401 -3.14 3.82 -30.74
C LYS A 401 -2.29 4.99 -30.22
N VAL A 402 -2.10 5.07 -28.91
CA VAL A 402 -1.37 6.19 -28.28
C VAL A 402 0.11 6.15 -28.65
N GLN A 403 0.64 7.24 -29.19
CA GLN A 403 2.03 7.42 -29.64
C GLN A 403 2.80 8.37 -28.68
N GLU A 404 4.13 8.29 -28.67
CA GLU A 404 4.99 9.02 -27.72
C GLU A 404 4.85 10.55 -27.80
N LYS A 405 4.62 11.07 -29.00
CA LYS A 405 4.54 12.52 -29.26
C LYS A 405 3.11 13.05 -29.36
N ASP A 406 2.14 12.27 -28.95
CA ASP A 406 0.74 12.66 -29.03
C ASP A 406 0.42 13.90 -28.20
N ARG A 407 -0.50 14.70 -28.74
CA ARG A 407 -1.26 15.71 -28.02
C ARG A 407 -2.66 15.18 -27.74
N ILE A 408 -3.04 15.17 -26.48
CA ILE A 408 -4.27 14.53 -26.01
C ILE A 408 -5.29 15.60 -25.64
N SER A 409 -6.47 15.53 -26.24
CA SER A 409 -7.60 16.40 -25.90
C SER A 409 -8.77 15.57 -25.38
N VAL A 410 -9.51 16.10 -24.39
CA VAL A 410 -10.75 15.50 -23.90
C VAL A 410 -11.88 16.46 -24.22
N VAL A 411 -12.81 16.01 -25.03
CA VAL A 411 -13.95 16.82 -25.51
C VAL A 411 -15.28 16.29 -24.98
N GLY A 412 -16.29 17.16 -24.97
CA GLY A 412 -17.60 16.86 -24.40
C GLY A 412 -17.68 17.14 -22.90
N MET A 413 -16.72 17.83 -22.34
CA MET A 413 -16.65 18.15 -20.89
C MET A 413 -17.82 19.02 -20.42
N LYS A 414 -18.46 19.78 -21.32
CA LYS A 414 -19.65 20.58 -20.99
C LYS A 414 -20.80 19.70 -20.47
N ASP A 415 -20.89 18.47 -20.99
CA ASP A 415 -21.89 17.47 -20.62
C ASP A 415 -21.37 16.41 -19.64
N PHE A 416 -20.28 16.68 -18.94
CA PHE A 416 -19.69 15.77 -18.00
C PHE A 416 -20.63 15.46 -16.84
N LYS A 417 -21.20 14.25 -16.83
CA LYS A 417 -22.16 13.76 -15.85
C LYS A 417 -22.05 12.23 -15.67
N PRO A 418 -22.52 11.68 -14.54
CA PRO A 418 -22.44 10.23 -14.28
C PRO A 418 -22.98 9.39 -15.44
N GLY A 419 -22.26 8.32 -15.77
CA GLY A 419 -22.64 7.35 -16.79
C GLY A 419 -22.55 7.83 -18.26
N LYS A 420 -22.09 9.08 -18.51
CA LYS A 420 -21.94 9.60 -19.89
C LYS A 420 -20.47 9.49 -20.34
N PRO A 421 -20.15 8.68 -21.34
CA PRO A 421 -18.79 8.61 -21.91
C PRO A 421 -18.31 9.96 -22.42
N LEU A 422 -17.00 10.14 -22.43
CA LEU A 422 -16.32 11.28 -23.05
C LEU A 422 -15.54 10.82 -24.28
N THR A 423 -15.13 11.75 -25.12
CA THR A 423 -14.29 11.48 -26.29
C THR A 423 -12.89 12.03 -26.04
N VAL A 424 -11.88 11.21 -26.30
CA VAL A 424 -10.48 11.60 -26.36
C VAL A 424 -10.05 11.70 -27.81
N ILE A 425 -9.34 12.77 -28.15
CA ILE A 425 -8.71 12.96 -29.44
C ILE A 425 -7.21 12.81 -29.24
N LEU A 426 -6.62 11.84 -29.91
CA LEU A 426 -5.17 11.65 -30.01
C LEU A 426 -4.72 12.38 -31.29
N SER A 427 -3.93 13.44 -31.15
CA SER A 427 -3.36 14.15 -32.29
C SER A 427 -1.90 13.74 -32.42
N HIS A 428 -1.59 13.04 -33.51
CA HIS A 428 -0.28 12.45 -33.78
C HIS A 428 0.69 13.46 -34.42
N ALA A 429 1.99 13.17 -34.32
CA ALA A 429 3.04 14.03 -34.84
C ALA A 429 3.02 14.18 -36.37
N ASP A 430 2.43 13.24 -37.08
CA ASP A 430 2.24 13.26 -38.54
C ASP A 430 1.02 14.08 -38.98
N GLY A 431 0.27 14.67 -38.06
CA GLY A 431 -0.95 15.44 -38.28
C GLY A 431 -2.23 14.61 -38.32
N SER A 432 -2.16 13.30 -38.26
CA SER A 432 -3.33 12.43 -38.18
C SER A 432 -3.98 12.49 -36.79
N GLN A 433 -5.23 12.07 -36.71
CA GLN A 433 -5.97 12.03 -35.43
C GLN A 433 -6.76 10.74 -35.28
N ASP A 434 -6.70 10.19 -34.09
CA ASP A 434 -7.62 9.14 -33.64
C ASP A 434 -8.64 9.69 -32.63
N ARG A 435 -9.89 9.28 -32.78
CA ARG A 435 -10.97 9.55 -31.80
C ARG A 435 -11.31 8.28 -31.07
N VAL A 436 -11.14 8.29 -29.74
CA VAL A 436 -11.40 7.13 -28.90
C VAL A 436 -12.44 7.47 -27.84
N GLN A 437 -13.32 6.54 -27.54
CA GLN A 437 -14.30 6.69 -26.48
C GLN A 437 -13.68 6.28 -25.14
N VAL A 438 -14.00 7.03 -24.11
CA VAL A 438 -13.54 6.75 -22.75
C VAL A 438 -14.70 6.78 -21.76
N ASN A 439 -14.65 5.88 -20.80
CA ASN A 439 -15.61 5.79 -19.72
C ASN A 439 -15.05 6.42 -18.44
N HIS A 440 -15.92 6.64 -17.48
CA HIS A 440 -15.56 7.07 -16.14
C HIS A 440 -16.59 6.62 -15.11
N THR A 441 -16.20 6.56 -13.85
CA THR A 441 -17.04 6.16 -12.73
C THR A 441 -17.32 7.33 -11.76
N TYR A 442 -17.34 8.56 -12.26
CA TYR A 442 -17.62 9.74 -11.44
C TYR A 442 -19.08 9.79 -11.03
N THR A 443 -19.31 10.02 -9.73
CA THR A 443 -20.61 10.45 -9.19
C THR A 443 -20.74 11.97 -9.28
N ASP A 444 -21.95 12.52 -9.12
CA ASP A 444 -22.17 13.97 -9.12
C ASP A 444 -21.25 14.70 -8.13
N ARG A 445 -21.13 14.17 -6.91
CA ARG A 445 -20.23 14.73 -5.89
C ARG A 445 -18.77 14.72 -6.29
N GLN A 446 -18.33 13.68 -7.00
CA GLN A 446 -16.94 13.58 -7.48
C GLN A 446 -16.69 14.52 -8.67
N ILE A 447 -17.70 14.77 -9.49
CA ILE A 447 -17.66 15.81 -10.55
C ILE A 447 -17.50 17.20 -9.91
N GLU A 448 -18.15 17.46 -8.79
CA GLU A 448 -17.92 18.71 -8.05
C GLU A 448 -16.49 18.81 -7.54
N TRP A 449 -15.89 17.72 -7.02
CA TRP A 449 -14.47 17.74 -6.65
C TRP A 449 -13.60 18.17 -7.82
N PHE A 450 -13.85 17.61 -8.99
CA PHE A 450 -13.12 17.97 -10.20
C PHE A 450 -13.32 19.46 -10.57
N ARG A 451 -14.55 19.96 -10.51
CA ARG A 451 -14.87 21.37 -10.76
C ARG A 451 -14.15 22.33 -9.83
N TYR A 452 -14.07 22.01 -8.56
CA TYR A 452 -13.32 22.80 -7.56
C TYR A 452 -11.82 22.57 -7.59
N GLY A 453 -11.30 21.64 -8.39
CA GLY A 453 -9.88 21.28 -8.49
C GLY A 453 -9.38 20.31 -7.43
N SER A 454 -10.18 20.06 -6.36
CA SER A 454 -9.98 18.97 -5.39
C SER A 454 -11.17 18.89 -4.42
N SER A 455 -11.30 17.76 -3.72
CA SER A 455 -12.30 17.61 -2.64
C SER A 455 -12.09 18.58 -1.49
N LEU A 456 -10.85 18.91 -1.15
CA LEU A 456 -10.51 19.87 -0.08
C LEU A 456 -10.88 21.29 -0.48
N ASN A 457 -10.68 21.68 -1.73
CA ASN A 457 -11.10 22.99 -2.23
C ASN A 457 -12.61 23.16 -2.16
N MET A 458 -13.37 22.10 -2.53
CA MET A 458 -14.83 22.11 -2.40
C MET A 458 -15.27 22.32 -0.94
N LEU A 459 -14.69 21.53 0.00
CA LEU A 459 -15.00 21.69 1.43
C LEU A 459 -14.66 23.08 1.95
N ARG A 460 -13.52 23.64 1.54
CA ARG A 460 -13.13 25.01 1.89
C ARG A 460 -14.16 26.03 1.42
N ALA A 461 -14.61 25.93 0.17
CA ALA A 461 -15.61 26.82 -0.39
C ALA A 461 -16.96 26.71 0.35
N GLN A 462 -17.39 25.49 0.67
CA GLN A 462 -18.61 25.24 1.44
C GLN A 462 -18.53 25.81 2.86
N ASN A 463 -17.41 25.65 3.55
CA ASN A 463 -17.21 26.19 4.90
C ASN A 463 -17.16 27.73 4.89
N GLN A 464 -16.55 28.33 3.87
CA GLN A 464 -16.54 29.79 3.71
C GLN A 464 -17.93 30.35 3.43
N ALA A 465 -18.77 29.65 2.65
CA ALA A 465 -20.16 30.04 2.41
C ALA A 465 -20.98 29.96 3.70
N LYS A 466 -20.83 28.88 4.48
CA LYS A 466 -21.53 28.75 5.79
C LYS A 466 -21.12 29.86 6.76
N ALA A 467 -19.83 30.20 6.83
CA ALA A 467 -19.33 31.26 7.73
C ALA A 467 -19.78 32.68 7.33
N LYS A 468 -20.18 32.88 6.06
CA LYS A 468 -20.75 34.16 5.61
C LYS A 468 -22.27 34.29 5.93
N ASN A 469 -22.92 33.13 6.10
CA ASN A 469 -24.38 33.07 6.37
C ASN A 469 -24.69 32.86 7.87
N ALA A 470 -23.65 32.75 8.71
CA ALA A 470 -23.72 32.70 10.18
C ALA A 470 -23.27 34.05 10.78
#